data_8aba29d4727e79142b35edb2284cb839
#
_entry.id   8aba29d4727e79142b35edb2284cb839
#
_cell.length_a   1.000
_cell.length_b   1.000
_cell.length_c   1.000
_cell.angle_alpha   90.00
_cell.angle_beta   90.00
_cell.angle_gamma   90.00
#
_symmetry.space_group_name_H-M   'P 1'
#
loop_
_entity.id
_entity.type
_entity.pdbx_description
1 polymer ?
#
loop_
_entity_poly.entity_id
_entity_poly.type
_entity_poly.pdbx_seq_one_letter_code
_entity_poly.pdbx_strand_id
1 'polypeptide(L)'
;YGEKRETLVRFRVDGECFEYMKIPQSYRRAIVSRLKIMASLDIAERRKPQDGKIKFKLSETKEIELRVATLPTAGYNEDVVMRILAASEPLPLDKMGFSERNLRMLKEISEKPYGIILCVGPTGSGKTTTLHSVLGNINTPDIKIWTAEDPVEITQYGLRQVQVQPKIGLTFATAMRAFLRADPDVIMIGEIRDKETADIAIEASLTGQLVLSTLHTNSAVETVIRLLD
;
A
#
# COMPACT_ATOMS: atom_id res chain seq x y z
N TYR A 1 -1.87 5.38 -27.57
CA TYR A 1 -2.73 6.24 -28.38
C TYR A 1 -1.86 7.34 -28.95
N GLY A 2 -1.60 7.35 -30.22
CA GLY A 2 -0.90 8.37 -30.95
C GLY A 2 -1.15 8.14 -32.43
N GLU A 3 -0.93 9.14 -33.24
CA GLU A 3 -0.88 8.96 -34.68
C GLU A 3 0.12 7.85 -35.03
N LYS A 4 -0.06 7.15 -36.14
CA LYS A 4 0.66 5.91 -36.52
C LYS A 4 2.19 5.94 -36.36
N ARG A 5 2.81 7.08 -36.07
CA ARG A 5 4.26 7.29 -36.00
C ARG A 5 4.79 7.82 -34.65
N GLU A 6 3.94 7.97 -33.64
CA GLU A 6 4.32 8.60 -32.36
C GLU A 6 3.87 7.78 -31.15
N THR A 7 4.60 7.91 -30.06
CA THR A 7 4.23 7.42 -28.74
C THR A 7 3.96 8.62 -27.84
N LEU A 8 2.78 8.66 -27.23
CA LEU A 8 2.39 9.76 -26.35
C LEU A 8 2.81 9.47 -24.90
N VAL A 9 3.41 10.45 -24.26
CA VAL A 9 3.56 10.50 -22.82
C VAL A 9 2.54 11.50 -22.27
N ARG A 10 1.71 11.04 -21.33
CA ARG A 10 0.67 11.84 -20.71
C ARG A 10 0.82 11.82 -19.19
N PHE A 11 0.49 12.91 -18.55
CA PHE A 11 0.31 12.98 -17.11
C PHE A 11 -1.16 13.05 -16.75
N ARG A 12 -1.50 12.48 -15.60
CA ARG A 12 -2.80 12.68 -14.95
C ARG A 12 -2.56 13.44 -13.63
N VAL A 13 -3.18 14.60 -13.51
CA VAL A 13 -3.15 15.42 -12.30
C VAL A 13 -4.61 15.78 -11.98
N ASP A 14 -5.02 15.59 -10.73
CA ASP A 14 -6.38 15.86 -10.24
C ASP A 14 -7.50 15.25 -11.09
N GLY A 15 -7.24 14.06 -11.63
CA GLY A 15 -8.20 13.32 -12.47
C GLY A 15 -8.13 13.64 -13.97
N GLU A 16 -7.52 14.74 -14.37
CA GLU A 16 -7.40 15.16 -15.77
C GLU A 16 -6.10 14.69 -16.41
N CYS A 17 -6.21 14.19 -17.66
CA CYS A 17 -5.05 13.77 -18.46
C CYS A 17 -4.66 14.86 -19.44
N PHE A 18 -3.37 15.21 -19.48
CA PHE A 18 -2.82 16.10 -20.51
C PHE A 18 -1.59 15.48 -21.18
N GLU A 19 -1.38 15.85 -22.44
CA GLU A 19 -0.23 15.44 -23.22
C GLU A 19 1.02 16.20 -22.72
N TYR A 20 2.06 15.46 -22.37
CA TYR A 20 3.32 16.03 -21.92
C TYR A 20 4.34 16.08 -23.05
N MET A 21 4.52 14.97 -23.77
CA MET A 21 5.45 14.90 -24.92
C MET A 21 5.08 13.79 -25.88
N LYS A 22 5.55 13.95 -27.11
CA LYS A 22 5.53 12.96 -28.19
C LYS A 22 6.91 12.40 -28.41
N ILE A 23 7.01 11.09 -28.55
CA ILE A 23 8.26 10.37 -28.78
C ILE A 23 8.13 9.61 -30.11
N PRO A 24 9.17 9.62 -30.99
CA PRO A 24 9.14 8.84 -32.21
C PRO A 24 8.90 7.35 -31.92
N GLN A 25 8.10 6.70 -32.76
CA GLN A 25 7.71 5.30 -32.60
C GLN A 25 8.92 4.34 -32.52
N SER A 26 10.04 4.67 -33.16
CA SER A 26 11.27 3.90 -33.11
C SER A 26 11.80 3.66 -31.69
N TYR A 27 11.55 4.56 -30.76
CA TYR A 27 11.98 4.46 -29.35
C TYR A 27 10.99 3.71 -28.46
N ARG A 28 9.75 3.43 -28.92
CA ARG A 28 8.71 2.80 -28.10
C ARG A 28 9.20 1.54 -27.39
N ARG A 29 9.75 0.59 -28.16
CA ARG A 29 10.20 -0.70 -27.61
C ARG A 29 11.36 -0.53 -26.63
N ALA A 30 12.30 0.33 -26.96
CA ALA A 30 13.47 0.58 -26.11
C ALA A 30 13.06 1.20 -24.75
N ILE A 31 12.14 2.15 -24.77
CA ILE A 31 11.62 2.79 -23.55
C ILE A 31 10.90 1.76 -22.68
N VAL A 32 9.96 0.98 -23.25
CA VAL A 32 9.23 -0.06 -22.50
C VAL A 32 10.19 -1.09 -21.92
N SER A 33 11.15 -1.58 -22.69
CA SER A 33 12.16 -2.53 -22.21
C SER A 33 13.00 -1.92 -21.09
N ARG A 34 13.39 -0.66 -21.18
CA ARG A 34 14.15 0.02 -20.12
C ARG A 34 13.34 0.15 -18.84
N LEU A 35 12.07 0.55 -18.95
CA LEU A 35 11.16 0.63 -17.79
C LEU A 35 10.94 -0.74 -17.14
N LYS A 36 10.80 -1.80 -17.93
CA LYS A 36 10.72 -3.17 -17.42
C LYS A 36 11.98 -3.58 -16.64
N ILE A 37 13.16 -3.31 -17.19
CA ILE A 37 14.43 -3.58 -16.48
C ILE A 37 14.49 -2.83 -15.15
N MET A 38 14.17 -1.54 -15.17
CA MET A 38 14.19 -0.72 -13.94
C MET A 38 13.18 -1.18 -12.90
N ALA A 39 12.05 -1.75 -13.33
CA ALA A 39 11.00 -2.28 -12.48
C ALA A 39 11.18 -3.77 -12.13
N SER A 40 12.29 -4.40 -12.53
CA SER A 40 12.57 -5.84 -12.36
C SER A 40 11.50 -6.75 -13.00
N LEU A 41 10.95 -6.33 -14.16
CA LEU A 41 9.96 -7.07 -14.93
C LEU A 41 10.62 -7.88 -16.04
N ASP A 42 9.92 -8.92 -16.50
CA ASP A 42 10.37 -9.74 -17.62
C ASP A 42 10.22 -8.98 -18.95
N ILE A 43 11.34 -8.70 -19.61
CA ILE A 43 11.39 -8.01 -20.92
C ILE A 43 10.93 -8.89 -22.08
N ALA A 44 11.03 -10.20 -21.95
CA ALA A 44 10.62 -11.15 -22.99
C ALA A 44 9.11 -11.39 -23.00
N GLU A 45 8.46 -11.36 -21.84
CA GLU A 45 7.01 -11.55 -21.74
C GLU A 45 6.28 -10.23 -22.06
N ARG A 46 5.50 -10.24 -23.16
CA ARG A 46 4.74 -9.09 -23.67
C ARG A 46 3.25 -9.35 -23.81
N ARG A 47 2.82 -10.56 -23.49
CA ARG A 47 1.43 -11.03 -23.67
C ARG A 47 0.63 -10.96 -22.37
N LYS A 48 1.31 -10.76 -21.24
CA LYS A 48 0.68 -10.71 -19.92
C LYS A 48 0.94 -9.37 -19.25
N PRO A 49 -0.04 -8.84 -18.50
CA PRO A 49 0.21 -7.71 -17.63
C PRO A 49 1.31 -8.02 -16.61
N GLN A 50 2.14 -7.03 -16.32
CA GLN A 50 3.18 -7.13 -15.30
C GLN A 50 3.15 -5.89 -14.42
N ASP A 51 3.41 -6.07 -13.13
CA ASP A 51 3.49 -5.01 -12.12
C ASP A 51 4.86 -5.04 -11.45
N GLY A 52 5.42 -3.86 -11.20
CA GLY A 52 6.69 -3.71 -10.52
C GLY A 52 6.84 -2.31 -9.93
N LYS A 53 8.03 -2.04 -9.39
CA LYS A 53 8.37 -0.78 -8.76
C LYS A 53 9.71 -0.28 -9.23
N ILE A 54 9.84 1.04 -9.38
CA ILE A 54 11.09 1.72 -9.65
C ILE A 54 11.36 2.67 -8.50
N LYS A 55 12.50 2.53 -7.84
CA LYS A 55 13.00 3.56 -6.92
C LYS A 55 13.83 4.56 -7.71
N PHE A 56 13.47 5.81 -7.59
CA PHE A 56 14.12 6.90 -8.32
C PHE A 56 14.62 7.96 -7.34
N LYS A 57 15.93 8.17 -7.34
CA LYS A 57 16.58 9.14 -6.48
C LYS A 57 16.57 10.52 -7.18
N LEU A 58 15.80 11.45 -6.63
CA LEU A 58 15.70 12.83 -7.15
C LEU A 58 16.85 13.72 -6.67
N SER A 59 17.29 13.50 -5.42
CA SER A 59 18.43 14.21 -4.81
C SER A 59 19.08 13.30 -3.77
N GLU A 60 20.12 13.75 -3.10
CA GLU A 60 20.77 12.98 -2.02
C GLU A 60 19.82 12.65 -0.87
N THR A 61 18.83 13.52 -0.64
CA THR A 61 17.87 13.41 0.46
C THR A 61 16.45 13.02 0.03
N LYS A 62 16.17 12.99 -1.29
CA LYS A 62 14.80 12.73 -1.79
C LYS A 62 14.76 11.57 -2.77
N GLU A 63 14.13 10.53 -2.36
CA GLU A 63 13.81 9.35 -3.17
C GLU A 63 12.32 9.29 -3.42
N ILE A 64 11.91 8.89 -4.63
CA ILE A 64 10.52 8.59 -4.97
C ILE A 64 10.41 7.16 -5.44
N GLU A 65 9.29 6.53 -5.17
CA GLU A 65 8.94 5.22 -5.70
C GLU A 65 7.86 5.38 -6.77
N LEU A 66 8.08 4.71 -7.91
CA LEU A 66 7.11 4.63 -9.00
C LEU A 66 6.55 3.20 -9.03
N ARG A 67 5.25 3.04 -8.90
CA ARG A 67 4.59 1.79 -9.25
C ARG A 67 4.39 1.75 -10.76
N VAL A 68 4.84 0.67 -11.39
CA VAL A 68 4.82 0.49 -12.84
C VAL A 68 3.92 -0.67 -13.18
N ALA A 69 2.94 -0.45 -14.04
CA ALA A 69 2.13 -1.52 -14.65
C ALA A 69 2.35 -1.50 -16.17
N THR A 70 2.64 -2.67 -16.74
CA THR A 70 2.70 -2.86 -18.19
C THR A 70 1.51 -3.69 -18.64
N LEU A 71 0.81 -3.23 -19.67
CA LEU A 71 -0.39 -3.89 -20.19
C LEU A 71 -0.23 -4.15 -21.69
N PRO A 72 -0.45 -5.40 -22.13
CA PRO A 72 -0.49 -5.72 -23.55
C PRO A 72 -1.61 -4.96 -24.27
N THR A 73 -1.29 -4.43 -25.43
CA THR A 73 -2.27 -3.76 -26.32
C THR A 73 -2.22 -4.34 -27.73
N ALA A 74 -3.18 -3.98 -28.57
CA ALA A 74 -3.26 -4.48 -29.94
C ALA A 74 -1.95 -4.27 -30.71
N GLY A 75 -1.60 -5.23 -31.57
CA GLY A 75 -0.39 -5.20 -32.39
C GLY A 75 0.90 -5.53 -31.64
N TYR A 76 0.81 -6.32 -30.56
CA TYR A 76 1.97 -6.72 -29.72
C TYR A 76 2.71 -5.53 -29.11
N ASN A 77 1.99 -4.44 -28.88
CA ASN A 77 2.49 -3.30 -28.17
C ASN A 77 2.17 -3.43 -26.67
N GLU A 78 2.83 -2.61 -25.87
CA GLU A 78 2.58 -2.52 -24.45
C GLU A 78 2.33 -1.06 -24.07
N ASP A 79 1.30 -0.83 -23.26
CA ASP A 79 1.09 0.44 -22.58
C ASP A 79 1.73 0.39 -21.19
N VAL A 80 2.29 1.50 -20.74
CA VAL A 80 2.94 1.58 -19.43
C VAL A 80 2.28 2.68 -18.62
N VAL A 81 1.78 2.30 -17.46
CA VAL A 81 1.22 3.24 -16.49
C VAL A 81 2.15 3.31 -15.29
N MET A 82 2.56 4.53 -14.94
CA MET A 82 3.39 4.77 -13.77
C MET A 82 2.65 5.65 -12.78
N ARG A 83 2.52 5.19 -11.55
CA ARG A 83 1.98 6.00 -10.44
C ARG A 83 3.14 6.43 -9.56
N ILE A 84 3.26 7.72 -9.36
CA ILE A 84 4.23 8.28 -8.41
C ILE A 84 3.67 8.03 -7.01
N LEU A 85 4.39 7.23 -6.24
CA LEU A 85 4.16 7.09 -4.82
C LEU A 85 5.06 8.12 -4.16
N ALA A 86 4.48 9.18 -3.64
CA ALA A 86 5.26 10.09 -2.83
C ALA A 86 5.78 9.28 -1.64
N ALA A 87 7.09 9.29 -1.42
CA ALA A 87 7.66 8.89 -0.14
C ALA A 87 7.20 9.93 0.89
N SER A 88 5.97 9.80 1.34
CA SER A 88 5.43 10.67 2.37
C SER A 88 5.77 10.02 3.70
N GLU A 89 6.52 10.74 4.52
CA GLU A 89 6.50 10.46 5.94
C GLU A 89 5.05 10.44 6.41
N PRO A 90 4.68 9.53 7.31
CA PRO A 90 3.31 9.51 7.82
C PRO A 90 2.98 10.85 8.43
N LEU A 91 1.80 11.36 8.12
CA LEU A 91 1.33 12.61 8.71
C LEU A 91 1.27 12.43 10.24
N PRO A 92 1.86 13.34 11.03
CA PRO A 92 1.72 13.28 12.48
C PRO A 92 0.26 13.25 12.89
N LEU A 93 -0.08 12.42 13.89
CA LEU A 93 -1.46 12.19 14.30
C LEU A 93 -2.19 13.50 14.69
N ASP A 94 -1.45 14.45 15.27
CA ASP A 94 -1.95 15.78 15.65
C ASP A 94 -2.33 16.66 14.46
N LYS A 95 -1.80 16.36 13.27
CA LYS A 95 -2.07 17.10 12.03
C LYS A 95 -3.16 16.47 11.15
N MET A 96 -3.76 15.38 11.61
CA MET A 96 -4.80 14.66 10.86
C MET A 96 -6.17 15.34 10.86
N GLY A 97 -6.35 16.44 11.60
CA GLY A 97 -7.61 17.18 11.65
C GLY A 97 -8.70 16.55 12.54
N PHE A 98 -8.33 15.65 13.44
CA PHE A 98 -9.26 15.14 14.45
C PHE A 98 -9.67 16.23 15.43
N SER A 99 -10.91 16.15 15.95
CA SER A 99 -11.28 16.96 17.12
C SER A 99 -10.41 16.56 18.33
N GLU A 100 -10.18 17.48 19.26
CA GLU A 100 -9.35 17.22 20.45
C GLU A 100 -9.81 15.98 21.23
N ARG A 101 -11.13 15.79 21.35
CA ARG A 101 -11.72 14.61 21.99
C ARG A 101 -11.33 13.33 21.27
N ASN A 102 -11.52 13.29 19.93
CA ASN A 102 -11.25 12.10 19.13
C ASN A 102 -9.75 11.78 19.07
N LEU A 103 -8.91 12.82 18.97
CA LEU A 103 -7.47 12.66 18.99
C LEU A 103 -7.00 12.04 20.33
N ARG A 104 -7.49 12.55 21.45
CA ARG A 104 -7.17 12.01 22.78
C ARG A 104 -7.61 10.55 22.91
N MET A 105 -8.85 10.23 22.51
CA MET A 105 -9.35 8.86 22.53
C MET A 105 -8.53 7.93 21.64
N LEU A 106 -8.17 8.37 20.42
CA LEU A 106 -7.38 7.57 19.50
C LEU A 106 -5.98 7.29 20.05
N LYS A 107 -5.32 8.28 20.65
CA LYS A 107 -4.05 8.09 21.34
C LYS A 107 -4.19 7.08 22.48
N GLU A 108 -5.19 7.25 23.33
CA GLU A 108 -5.44 6.36 24.48
C GLU A 108 -5.66 4.90 24.06
N ILE A 109 -6.47 4.64 23.02
CA ILE A 109 -6.72 3.27 22.56
C ILE A 109 -5.50 2.68 21.82
N SER A 110 -4.70 3.50 21.15
CA SER A 110 -3.50 3.05 20.43
C SER A 110 -2.34 2.67 21.37
N GLU A 111 -2.37 3.09 22.61
CA GLU A 111 -1.40 2.75 23.65
C GLU A 111 -1.81 1.51 24.47
N LYS A 112 -2.96 0.90 24.17
CA LYS A 112 -3.37 -0.34 24.84
C LYS A 112 -2.47 -1.50 24.44
N PRO A 113 -2.14 -2.40 25.35
CA PRO A 113 -1.23 -3.52 25.06
C PRO A 113 -1.84 -4.55 24.11
N TYR A 114 -3.16 -4.65 24.02
CA TYR A 114 -3.87 -5.59 23.17
C TYR A 114 -5.24 -5.04 22.75
N GLY A 115 -5.82 -5.65 21.74
CA GLY A 115 -7.11 -5.29 21.19
C GLY A 115 -7.07 -5.12 19.67
N ILE A 116 -8.19 -4.70 19.10
CA ILE A 116 -8.28 -4.44 17.65
C ILE A 116 -8.80 -3.03 17.38
N ILE A 117 -8.11 -2.31 16.48
CA ILE A 117 -8.51 -0.99 15.97
C ILE A 117 -8.78 -1.13 14.48
N LEU A 118 -10.00 -0.80 14.07
CA LEU A 118 -10.43 -0.89 12.67
C LEU A 118 -10.70 0.50 12.08
N CYS A 119 -9.99 0.84 11.02
CA CYS A 119 -10.28 2.01 10.21
C CYS A 119 -11.18 1.60 9.04
N VAL A 120 -12.41 2.13 8.99
CA VAL A 120 -13.40 1.75 7.99
C VAL A 120 -13.79 2.92 7.10
N GLY A 121 -14.23 2.62 5.89
CA GLY A 121 -14.65 3.62 4.92
C GLY A 121 -14.32 3.24 3.47
N PRO A 122 -14.77 4.02 2.48
CA PRO A 122 -14.52 3.78 1.07
C PRO A 122 -13.03 3.94 0.71
N THR A 123 -12.69 3.55 -0.51
CA THR A 123 -11.35 3.78 -1.07
C THR A 123 -11.05 5.28 -1.14
N GLY A 124 -9.82 5.67 -0.77
CA GLY A 124 -9.40 7.07 -0.77
C GLY A 124 -9.87 7.90 0.43
N SER A 125 -10.53 7.30 1.44
CA SER A 125 -10.96 8.01 2.66
C SER A 125 -9.85 8.26 3.69
N GLY A 126 -8.60 7.88 3.40
CA GLY A 126 -7.47 8.10 4.30
C GLY A 126 -7.22 6.99 5.31
N LYS A 127 -7.81 5.79 5.15
CA LYS A 127 -7.61 4.66 6.08
C LYS A 127 -6.14 4.32 6.31
N THR A 128 -5.41 4.08 5.21
CA THR A 128 -3.97 3.76 5.27
C THR A 128 -3.18 4.88 5.94
N THR A 129 -3.46 6.14 5.56
CA THR A 129 -2.81 7.31 6.16
C THR A 129 -3.06 7.37 7.67
N THR A 130 -4.31 7.14 8.11
CA THR A 130 -4.68 7.11 9.52
C THR A 130 -3.94 6.01 10.28
N LEU A 131 -3.91 4.78 9.75
CA LEU A 131 -3.18 3.66 10.38
C LEU A 131 -1.69 3.97 10.51
N HIS A 132 -1.06 4.47 9.44
CA HIS A 132 0.35 4.83 9.48
C HIS A 132 0.65 6.00 10.44
N SER A 133 -0.28 6.94 10.60
CA SER A 133 -0.15 8.03 11.59
C SER A 133 -0.26 7.50 13.02
N VAL A 134 -1.16 6.54 13.26
CA VAL A 134 -1.26 5.85 14.56
C VAL A 134 0.02 5.06 14.85
N LEU A 135 0.49 4.26 13.88
CA LEU A 135 1.75 3.52 14.03
C LEU A 135 2.92 4.46 14.30
N GLY A 136 3.02 5.60 13.61
CA GLY A 136 4.05 6.60 13.87
C GLY A 136 4.01 7.18 15.28
N ASN A 137 2.82 7.27 15.88
CA ASN A 137 2.65 7.76 17.26
C ASN A 137 3.15 6.76 18.32
N ILE A 138 3.01 5.45 18.06
CA ILE A 138 3.38 4.38 19.00
C ILE A 138 4.72 3.71 18.67
N ASN A 139 5.36 4.07 17.58
CA ASN A 139 6.61 3.47 17.13
C ASN A 139 7.79 3.96 17.96
N THR A 140 8.09 3.21 19.01
CA THR A 140 9.26 3.41 19.86
C THR A 140 10.24 2.24 19.71
N PRO A 141 11.51 2.37 20.12
CA PRO A 141 12.48 1.26 20.04
C PRO A 141 12.05 -0.01 20.80
N ASP A 142 11.22 0.14 21.80
CA ASP A 142 10.75 -0.95 22.67
C ASP A 142 9.53 -1.69 22.10
N ILE A 143 8.86 -1.13 21.10
CA ILE A 143 7.66 -1.69 20.50
C ILE A 143 8.01 -2.37 19.17
N LYS A 144 7.69 -3.65 19.07
CA LYS A 144 7.94 -4.45 17.87
C LYS A 144 6.71 -4.48 16.97
N ILE A 145 6.77 -3.72 15.88
CA ILE A 145 5.66 -3.54 14.94
C ILE A 145 5.92 -4.30 13.64
N TRP A 146 4.99 -5.18 13.27
CA TRP A 146 4.94 -5.84 11.97
C TRP A 146 3.75 -5.39 11.16
N THR A 147 3.94 -5.17 9.86
CA THR A 147 2.85 -4.84 8.94
C THR A 147 2.80 -5.78 7.75
N ALA A 148 1.59 -6.12 7.30
CA ALA A 148 1.34 -6.80 6.04
C ALA A 148 0.48 -5.88 5.16
N GLU A 149 0.95 -5.54 3.97
CA GLU A 149 0.36 -4.51 3.11
C GLU A 149 0.29 -4.94 1.63
N ASP A 150 -0.67 -4.40 0.88
CA ASP A 150 -0.88 -4.72 -0.55
C ASP A 150 -1.19 -3.45 -1.38
N PRO A 151 -0.18 -2.73 -1.85
CA PRO A 151 1.24 -2.80 -1.52
C PRO A 151 1.62 -1.96 -0.28
N VAL A 152 2.92 -1.98 0.12
CA VAL A 152 3.47 -0.99 1.04
C VAL A 152 3.47 0.37 0.34
N GLU A 153 2.65 1.30 0.84
CA GLU A 153 2.53 2.66 0.28
C GLU A 153 3.39 3.68 1.02
N ILE A 154 3.48 3.55 2.33
CA ILE A 154 4.23 4.46 3.22
C ILE A 154 5.32 3.65 3.93
N THR A 155 6.58 3.94 3.66
CA THR A 155 7.69 3.30 4.36
C THR A 155 8.02 4.08 5.63
N GLN A 156 8.05 3.40 6.77
CA GLN A 156 8.39 4.01 8.06
C GLN A 156 9.60 3.32 8.70
N TYR A 157 10.52 4.14 9.18
CA TYR A 157 11.64 3.64 9.97
C TYR A 157 11.13 2.96 11.26
N GLY A 158 11.73 1.85 11.65
CA GLY A 158 11.34 1.09 12.84
C GLY A 158 10.26 0.03 12.61
N LEU A 159 9.43 0.14 11.56
CA LEU A 159 8.45 -0.88 11.20
C LEU A 159 9.08 -2.02 10.38
N ARG A 160 8.58 -3.23 10.59
CA ARG A 160 8.88 -4.40 9.78
C ARG A 160 7.73 -4.61 8.79
N GLN A 161 7.87 -4.02 7.61
CA GLN A 161 6.80 -3.96 6.61
C GLN A 161 6.96 -5.06 5.57
N VAL A 162 5.96 -5.92 5.47
CA VAL A 162 5.89 -7.04 4.52
C VAL A 162 4.87 -6.71 3.44
N GLN A 163 5.30 -6.69 2.20
CA GLN A 163 4.38 -6.63 1.08
C GLN A 163 3.89 -8.03 0.73
N VAL A 164 2.58 -8.25 0.78
CA VAL A 164 1.97 -9.52 0.39
C VAL A 164 2.18 -9.79 -1.11
N GLN A 165 2.35 -11.06 -1.44
CA GLN A 165 2.57 -11.55 -2.81
C GLN A 165 1.75 -12.82 -3.02
N PRO A 166 0.44 -12.73 -3.31
CA PRO A 166 -0.43 -13.90 -3.44
C PRO A 166 0.05 -14.92 -4.48
N LYS A 167 0.75 -14.45 -5.52
CA LYS A 167 1.29 -15.33 -6.58
C LYS A 167 2.27 -16.39 -6.06
N ILE A 168 2.93 -16.13 -4.95
CA ILE A 168 3.87 -17.08 -4.31
C ILE A 168 3.34 -17.61 -2.98
N GLY A 169 2.05 -17.40 -2.69
CA GLY A 169 1.41 -17.87 -1.46
C GLY A 169 1.63 -16.98 -0.23
N LEU A 170 2.31 -15.83 -0.37
CA LEU A 170 2.44 -14.86 0.72
C LEU A 170 1.19 -13.98 0.78
N THR A 171 0.16 -14.47 1.44
CA THR A 171 -1.11 -13.79 1.69
C THR A 171 -1.11 -13.04 3.02
N PHE A 172 -2.15 -12.25 3.31
CA PHE A 172 -2.33 -11.63 4.63
C PHE A 172 -2.35 -12.67 5.75
N ALA A 173 -3.14 -13.73 5.60
CA ALA A 173 -3.23 -14.81 6.58
C ALA A 173 -1.88 -15.50 6.80
N THR A 174 -1.14 -15.80 5.73
CA THR A 174 0.19 -16.43 5.82
C THR A 174 1.19 -15.51 6.54
N ALA A 175 1.18 -14.22 6.22
CA ALA A 175 2.04 -13.23 6.87
C ALA A 175 1.72 -13.12 8.37
N MET A 176 0.43 -13.03 8.74
CA MET A 176 0.01 -12.97 10.13
C MET A 176 0.46 -14.17 10.95
N ARG A 177 0.27 -15.39 10.44
CA ARG A 177 0.77 -16.60 11.13
C ARG A 177 2.28 -16.57 11.36
N ALA A 178 3.03 -15.95 10.44
CA ALA A 178 4.47 -15.76 10.62
C ALA A 178 4.75 -14.70 11.69
N PHE A 179 4.00 -13.61 11.73
CA PHE A 179 4.15 -12.55 12.72
C PHE A 179 3.91 -13.05 14.14
N LEU A 180 2.87 -13.84 14.36
CA LEU A 180 2.57 -14.43 15.69
C LEU A 180 3.74 -15.26 16.26
N ARG A 181 4.57 -15.84 15.39
CA ARG A 181 5.79 -16.56 15.82
C ARG A 181 7.01 -15.64 15.99
N ALA A 182 6.87 -14.37 15.64
CA ALA A 182 7.95 -13.38 15.73
C ALA A 182 7.84 -12.48 16.96
N ASP A 183 6.95 -12.82 17.89
CA ASP A 183 6.73 -12.08 19.15
C ASP A 183 6.50 -10.57 18.90
N PRO A 184 5.42 -10.19 18.23
CA PRO A 184 5.07 -8.80 17.97
C PRO A 184 4.28 -8.20 19.14
N ASP A 185 4.47 -6.91 19.38
CA ASP A 185 3.57 -6.11 20.24
C ASP A 185 2.38 -5.59 19.43
N VAL A 186 2.67 -5.16 18.20
CA VAL A 186 1.67 -4.56 17.32
C VAL A 186 1.73 -5.22 15.94
N ILE A 187 0.55 -5.55 15.40
CA ILE A 187 0.37 -6.08 14.05
C ILE A 187 -0.55 -5.14 13.28
N MET A 188 -0.13 -4.68 12.11
CA MET A 188 -1.01 -3.98 11.17
C MET A 188 -1.25 -4.83 9.92
N ILE A 189 -2.52 -4.97 9.56
CA ILE A 189 -2.95 -5.65 8.34
C ILE A 189 -3.60 -4.60 7.46
N GLY A 190 -3.08 -4.43 6.24
CA GLY A 190 -3.58 -3.43 5.31
C GLY A 190 -5.09 -3.49 5.14
N GLU A 191 -5.64 -4.68 5.01
CA GLU A 191 -7.09 -4.92 4.98
C GLU A 191 -7.45 -6.37 5.32
N ILE A 192 -8.65 -6.57 5.86
CA ILE A 192 -9.27 -7.88 6.05
C ILE A 192 -10.21 -8.13 4.87
N ARG A 193 -9.90 -9.14 4.05
CA ARG A 193 -10.69 -9.51 2.86
C ARG A 193 -11.47 -10.82 3.02
N ASP A 194 -11.00 -11.67 3.91
CA ASP A 194 -11.48 -13.04 4.07
C ASP A 194 -11.59 -13.42 5.55
N LYS A 195 -12.39 -14.46 5.80
CA LYS A 195 -12.65 -14.97 7.15
C LYS A 195 -11.38 -15.46 7.84
N GLU A 196 -10.50 -16.13 7.12
CA GLU A 196 -9.26 -16.66 7.68
C GLU A 196 -8.39 -15.53 8.28
N THR A 197 -8.23 -14.43 7.53
CA THR A 197 -7.52 -13.24 8.01
C THR A 197 -8.23 -12.61 9.20
N ALA A 198 -9.57 -12.54 9.18
CA ALA A 198 -10.36 -12.00 10.28
C ALA A 198 -10.19 -12.83 11.57
N ASP A 199 -10.31 -14.16 11.47
CA ASP A 199 -10.17 -15.07 12.62
C ASP A 199 -8.79 -14.92 13.28
N ILE A 200 -7.72 -14.89 12.48
CA ILE A 200 -6.35 -14.72 13.00
C ILE A 200 -6.16 -13.33 13.63
N ALA A 201 -6.75 -12.28 13.05
CA ALA A 201 -6.68 -10.92 13.59
C ALA A 201 -7.38 -10.83 14.96
N ILE A 202 -8.54 -11.44 15.08
CA ILE A 202 -9.29 -11.49 16.34
C ILE A 202 -8.52 -12.29 17.37
N GLU A 203 -8.02 -13.48 17.02
CA GLU A 203 -7.22 -14.33 17.91
C GLU A 203 -5.99 -13.56 18.43
N ALA A 204 -5.22 -12.90 17.54
CA ALA A 204 -4.08 -12.09 17.91
C ALA A 204 -4.48 -10.99 18.91
N SER A 205 -5.60 -10.31 18.66
CA SER A 205 -6.08 -9.23 19.53
C SER A 205 -6.53 -9.71 20.92
N LEU A 206 -6.89 -10.98 21.07
CA LEU A 206 -7.26 -11.59 22.34
C LEU A 206 -6.07 -12.20 23.08
N THR A 207 -5.01 -12.53 22.36
CA THR A 207 -3.82 -13.22 22.91
C THR A 207 -2.68 -12.31 23.29
N GLY A 208 -2.87 -10.99 23.19
CA GLY A 208 -1.95 -10.02 23.75
C GLY A 208 -1.32 -9.04 22.78
N GLN A 209 -1.73 -9.04 21.49
CA GLN A 209 -1.24 -8.11 20.49
C GLN A 209 -2.23 -6.97 20.22
N LEU A 210 -1.73 -5.78 19.95
CA LEU A 210 -2.55 -4.71 19.39
C LEU A 210 -2.61 -4.88 17.87
N VAL A 211 -3.82 -5.11 17.36
CA VAL A 211 -4.06 -5.33 15.92
C VAL A 211 -4.70 -4.09 15.31
N LEU A 212 -4.13 -3.59 14.22
CA LEU A 212 -4.70 -2.51 13.42
C LEU A 212 -5.05 -3.03 12.03
N SER A 213 -6.23 -2.70 11.52
CA SER A 213 -6.61 -3.09 10.16
C SER A 213 -7.62 -2.17 9.52
N THR A 214 -7.93 -2.44 8.25
CA THR A 214 -9.02 -1.75 7.53
C THR A 214 -10.07 -2.74 7.05
N LEU A 215 -11.28 -2.23 6.90
CA LEU A 215 -12.39 -2.88 6.22
C LEU A 215 -13.05 -1.90 5.26
N HIS A 216 -13.57 -2.43 4.15
CA HIS A 216 -14.33 -1.67 3.17
C HIS A 216 -15.82 -1.72 3.50
N THR A 217 -16.20 -1.13 4.62
CA THR A 217 -17.59 -0.94 5.06
C THR A 217 -17.88 0.55 5.21
N ASN A 218 -19.16 0.92 5.16
CA ASN A 218 -19.57 2.34 5.20
C ASN A 218 -19.83 2.83 6.63
N SER A 219 -19.94 1.92 7.60
CA SER A 219 -20.20 2.26 8.99
C SER A 219 -19.53 1.28 9.97
N ALA A 220 -19.36 1.73 11.22
CA ALA A 220 -18.84 0.90 12.30
C ALA A 220 -19.78 -0.30 12.61
N VAL A 221 -21.08 -0.09 12.53
CA VAL A 221 -22.09 -1.16 12.78
C VAL A 221 -21.98 -2.25 11.71
N GLU A 222 -21.92 -1.86 10.43
CA GLU A 222 -21.74 -2.78 9.30
C GLU A 222 -20.44 -3.59 9.42
N THR A 223 -19.39 -2.95 9.95
CA THR A 223 -18.10 -3.61 10.21
C THR A 223 -18.21 -4.75 11.18
N VAL A 224 -18.94 -4.57 12.29
CA VAL A 224 -19.14 -5.62 13.30
C VAL A 224 -19.91 -6.81 12.69
N ILE A 225 -20.97 -6.52 11.92
CA ILE A 225 -21.73 -7.55 11.22
C ILE A 225 -20.82 -8.33 10.24
N ARG A 226 -20.02 -7.60 9.47
CA ARG A 226 -19.10 -8.20 8.48
C ARG A 226 -18.01 -9.07 9.08
N LEU A 227 -17.62 -8.85 10.33
CA LEU A 227 -16.65 -9.68 11.06
C LEU A 227 -17.30 -10.94 11.66
N LEU A 228 -18.63 -10.97 11.81
CA LEU A 228 -19.36 -12.11 12.35
C LEU A 228 -19.78 -13.12 11.25
N ASP A 229 -19.85 -12.67 9.99
CA ASP A 229 -20.15 -13.50 8.82
C ASP A 229 -18.90 -14.25 8.30
#